data_223bca840d1a58fed9f82bedd33bdc84
#
_entry.id   223bca840d1a58fed9f82bedd33bdc84
#
_cell.length_a   1.000
_cell.length_b   1.000
_cell.length_c   1.000
_cell.angle_alpha   90.00
_cell.angle_beta   90.00
_cell.angle_gamma   90.00
#
_symmetry.space_group_name_H-M   'P 1'
#
loop_
_entity.id
_entity.type
_entity.pdbx_description
1 polymer ?
#
loop_
_entity_poly.entity_id
_entity_poly.type
_entity_poly.pdbx_seq_one_letter_code
_entity_poly.pdbx_strand_id
1 'polypeptide(L)'
;EISENKILSNLKNSNQVITANAEASLLKDIPEAPKIRNDKIAIENFQGPRASKNVWMKLKKDGCMAFEYFWGGKDPLIYLRDQNNLPDLLNPSKKGLSNLSFLLGCSNWALASSAYMNPWIHLQTTSQNYQALSFNSSVIAEIQVNEVFEKKGHEFVDVDVNLFKQEDKSCIMTINLLSIYKVRGSSN
;
A
#
# COMPACT_ATOMS: atom_id res chain seq x y z
N GLU A 1 -12.34 11.12 -16.56
CA GLU A 1 -13.71 10.80 -17.03
C GLU A 1 -14.46 10.08 -15.91
N ILE A 2 -15.73 10.43 -15.71
CA ILE A 2 -16.62 9.83 -14.72
C ILE A 2 -17.82 9.27 -15.47
N SER A 3 -18.11 8.00 -15.26
CA SER A 3 -19.36 7.35 -15.66
C SER A 3 -20.12 6.93 -14.40
N GLU A 4 -21.37 6.45 -14.53
CA GLU A 4 -22.21 6.10 -13.37
C GLU A 4 -21.53 5.20 -12.32
N ASN A 5 -20.61 4.33 -12.73
CA ASN A 5 -19.94 3.36 -11.84
C ASN A 5 -18.41 3.33 -11.98
N LYS A 6 -17.82 4.28 -12.71
CA LYS A 6 -16.39 4.22 -13.02
C LYS A 6 -15.74 5.59 -13.06
N ILE A 7 -14.57 5.70 -12.44
CA ILE A 7 -13.71 6.89 -12.46
C ILE A 7 -12.38 6.51 -13.11
N LEU A 8 -11.99 7.25 -14.15
CA LEU A 8 -10.68 7.14 -14.79
C LEU A 8 -9.85 8.39 -14.49
N SER A 9 -8.64 8.19 -14.03
CA SER A 9 -7.68 9.26 -13.74
C SER A 9 -6.36 9.02 -14.48
N ASN A 10 -5.79 10.10 -15.02
CA ASN A 10 -4.50 10.04 -15.71
C ASN A 10 -3.56 11.09 -15.13
N LEU A 11 -2.36 10.68 -14.77
CA LEU A 11 -1.26 11.58 -14.45
C LEU A 11 -0.43 11.82 -15.71
N LYS A 12 -0.23 13.10 -16.06
CA LYS A 12 0.56 13.50 -17.23
C LYS A 12 1.78 14.30 -16.79
N ASN A 13 2.88 14.13 -17.48
CA ASN A 13 4.06 14.99 -17.33
C ASN A 13 3.88 16.36 -18.03
N SER A 14 4.88 17.23 -17.96
CA SER A 14 4.87 18.55 -18.62
C SER A 14 4.66 18.49 -20.14
N ASN A 15 5.01 17.38 -20.78
CA ASN A 15 4.84 17.15 -22.22
C ASN A 15 3.48 16.49 -22.55
N GLN A 16 2.53 16.45 -21.61
CA GLN A 16 1.21 15.84 -21.75
C GLN A 16 1.23 14.31 -21.99
N VAL A 17 2.36 13.67 -21.78
CA VAL A 17 2.48 12.20 -21.86
C VAL A 17 1.94 11.58 -20.57
N ILE A 18 1.06 10.59 -20.71
CA ILE A 18 0.52 9.84 -19.56
C ILE A 18 1.66 9.04 -18.93
N THR A 19 1.94 9.31 -17.66
CA THR A 19 2.98 8.65 -16.86
C THR A 19 2.41 7.64 -15.87
N ALA A 20 1.15 7.82 -15.47
CA ALA A 20 0.40 6.86 -14.69
C ALA A 20 -1.10 7.00 -14.98
N ASN A 21 -1.84 5.92 -14.77
CA ASN A 21 -3.29 5.93 -14.83
C ASN A 21 -3.86 5.19 -13.61
N ALA A 22 -5.09 5.52 -13.26
CA ALA A 22 -5.86 4.83 -12.24
C ALA A 22 -7.30 4.67 -12.69
N GLU A 23 -7.89 3.56 -12.31
CA GLU A 23 -9.30 3.26 -12.52
C GLU A 23 -9.92 2.87 -11.17
N ALA A 24 -11.07 3.42 -10.85
CA ALA A 24 -11.89 3.01 -9.73
C ALA A 24 -13.31 2.71 -10.20
N SER A 25 -13.92 1.66 -9.67
CA SER A 25 -15.30 1.29 -9.96
C SER A 25 -16.04 0.87 -8.71
N LEU A 26 -17.36 1.07 -8.70
CA LEU A 26 -18.25 0.52 -7.69
C LEU A 26 -18.61 -0.91 -8.09
N LEU A 27 -18.36 -1.86 -7.21
CA LEU A 27 -18.76 -3.26 -7.40
C LEU A 27 -20.21 -3.45 -6.96
N LYS A 28 -20.98 -4.23 -7.73
CA LYS A 28 -22.32 -4.66 -7.33
C LYS A 28 -22.27 -5.68 -6.20
N ASP A 29 -21.32 -6.62 -6.32
CA ASP A 29 -21.08 -7.66 -5.35
C ASP A 29 -19.66 -7.47 -4.76
N ILE A 30 -19.60 -7.17 -3.46
CA ILE A 30 -18.33 -7.02 -2.74
C ILE A 30 -17.84 -8.40 -2.34
N PRO A 31 -16.60 -8.80 -2.69
CA PRO A 31 -16.04 -10.08 -2.27
C PRO A 31 -15.95 -10.17 -0.74
N GLU A 32 -15.93 -11.39 -0.21
CA GLU A 32 -15.74 -11.61 1.23
C GLU A 32 -14.41 -11.00 1.68
N ALA A 33 -14.46 -10.22 2.75
CA ALA A 33 -13.28 -9.60 3.32
C ALA A 33 -12.38 -10.65 3.97
N PRO A 34 -11.05 -10.59 3.80
CA PRO A 34 -10.15 -11.52 4.47
C PRO A 34 -10.18 -11.33 5.99
N LYS A 35 -9.85 -12.40 6.69
CA LYS A 35 -9.66 -12.38 8.15
C LYS A 35 -8.21 -12.13 8.47
N ILE A 36 -7.98 -11.43 9.59
CA ILE A 36 -6.63 -11.19 10.10
C ILE A 36 -5.97 -12.52 10.50
N ARG A 37 -4.68 -12.68 10.16
CA ARG A 37 -3.88 -13.85 10.52
C ARG A 37 -3.27 -13.76 11.92
N ASN A 38 -3.25 -12.56 12.50
CA ASN A 38 -2.55 -12.22 13.74
C ASN A 38 -1.03 -12.41 13.63
N ASP A 39 -0.45 -11.97 12.53
CA ASP A 39 0.99 -11.95 12.33
C ASP A 39 1.67 -11.11 13.42
N LYS A 40 2.91 -11.47 13.77
CA LYS A 40 3.68 -10.72 14.76
C LYS A 40 3.88 -9.28 14.28
N ILE A 41 3.46 -8.31 15.09
CA ILE A 41 3.67 -6.89 14.80
C ILE A 41 5.14 -6.55 15.02
N ALA A 42 5.73 -5.88 14.04
CA ALA A 42 7.09 -5.39 14.09
C ALA A 42 7.23 -4.30 15.16
N ILE A 43 8.40 -4.22 15.78
CA ILE A 43 8.74 -3.11 16.68
C ILE A 43 8.82 -1.80 15.89
N GLU A 44 8.63 -0.69 16.58
CA GLU A 44 8.78 0.64 15.98
C GLU A 44 10.14 0.79 15.27
N ASN A 45 10.13 1.43 14.09
CA ASN A 45 11.32 1.63 13.25
C ASN A 45 11.99 0.32 12.76
N PHE A 46 11.27 -0.81 12.77
CA PHE A 46 11.79 -2.03 12.20
C PHE A 46 12.12 -1.84 10.72
N GLN A 47 13.31 -2.29 10.33
CA GLN A 47 13.74 -2.37 8.96
C GLN A 47 14.29 -3.77 8.68
N GLY A 48 13.72 -4.44 7.69
CA GLY A 48 14.17 -5.76 7.26
C GLY A 48 15.55 -5.74 6.59
N PRO A 49 16.09 -6.91 6.30
CA PRO A 49 17.39 -7.04 5.63
C PRO A 49 17.33 -6.43 4.22
N ARG A 50 18.51 -6.16 3.64
CA ARG A 50 18.60 -5.70 2.25
C ARG A 50 17.90 -6.68 1.31
N ALA A 51 17.03 -6.18 0.43
CA ALA A 51 16.23 -6.96 -0.50
C ALA A 51 17.12 -7.78 -1.44
N SER A 52 16.78 -9.04 -1.59
CA SER A 52 17.36 -9.97 -2.55
C SER A 52 16.35 -11.09 -2.83
N LYS A 53 16.56 -11.84 -3.90
CA LYS A 53 15.70 -12.99 -4.21
C LYS A 53 15.60 -13.95 -3.00
N ASN A 54 16.72 -14.24 -2.35
CA ASN A 54 16.75 -15.14 -1.18
C ASN A 54 15.96 -14.59 0.00
N VAL A 55 16.04 -13.28 0.28
CA VAL A 55 15.27 -12.61 1.34
C VAL A 55 13.77 -12.72 1.04
N TRP A 56 13.34 -12.36 -0.16
CA TRP A 56 11.93 -12.43 -0.53
C TRP A 56 11.40 -13.87 -0.55
N MET A 57 12.19 -14.83 -1.04
CA MET A 57 11.82 -16.26 -0.99
C MET A 57 11.71 -16.78 0.44
N LYS A 58 12.58 -16.30 1.35
CA LYS A 58 12.49 -16.63 2.78
C LYS A 58 11.22 -16.03 3.39
N LEU A 59 10.91 -14.75 3.13
CA LEU A 59 9.69 -14.10 3.60
C LEU A 59 8.43 -14.76 3.04
N LYS A 60 8.46 -15.22 1.78
CA LYS A 60 7.37 -16.02 1.19
C LYS A 60 7.12 -17.32 1.96
N LYS A 61 8.18 -18.01 2.37
CA LYS A 61 8.10 -19.29 3.07
C LYS A 61 7.73 -19.15 4.54
N ASP A 62 8.42 -18.25 5.24
CA ASP A 62 8.38 -18.13 6.71
C ASP A 62 7.29 -17.15 7.19
N GLY A 63 6.72 -16.35 6.27
CA GLY A 63 5.82 -15.25 6.57
C GLY A 63 6.56 -13.92 6.80
N CYS A 64 5.81 -12.83 6.71
CA CYS A 64 6.26 -11.48 7.04
C CYS A 64 5.76 -11.09 8.43
N MET A 65 6.35 -10.05 9.02
CA MET A 65 5.77 -9.36 10.16
C MET A 65 4.64 -8.44 9.69
N ALA A 66 3.68 -8.16 10.59
CA ALA A 66 2.71 -7.09 10.39
C ALA A 66 3.29 -5.75 10.88
N PHE A 67 2.70 -4.65 10.42
CA PHE A 67 3.10 -3.30 10.78
C PHE A 67 1.89 -2.52 11.29
N GLU A 68 2.10 -1.64 12.26
CA GLU A 68 1.05 -0.77 12.77
C GLU A 68 1.27 0.66 12.29
N TYR A 69 0.20 1.31 11.82
CA TYR A 69 0.18 2.70 11.37
C TYR A 69 -0.99 3.43 12.02
N PHE A 70 -0.87 4.74 12.17
CA PHE A 70 -1.87 5.56 12.86
C PHE A 70 -2.42 6.66 11.94
N TRP A 71 -3.74 6.71 11.84
CA TRP A 71 -4.47 7.80 11.17
C TRP A 71 -4.94 8.82 12.20
N GLY A 72 -4.37 10.02 12.21
CA GLY A 72 -4.75 11.07 13.16
C GLY A 72 -3.60 11.96 13.63
N GLY A 73 -2.37 11.67 13.24
CA GLY A 73 -1.19 12.49 13.54
C GLY A 73 -0.99 13.63 12.54
N LYS A 74 0.12 14.37 12.73
CA LYS A 74 0.51 15.48 11.84
C LYS A 74 1.04 15.00 10.49
N ASP A 75 1.46 13.73 10.36
CA ASP A 75 2.25 13.22 9.23
C ASP A 75 1.57 12.21 8.28
N PRO A 76 0.26 11.90 8.35
CA PRO A 76 -0.35 10.92 7.45
C PRO A 76 -0.45 11.39 6.00
N LEU A 77 -0.01 12.63 5.71
CA LEU A 77 -0.12 13.27 4.39
C LEU A 77 1.25 13.67 3.82
N ILE A 78 2.30 12.96 4.18
CA ILE A 78 3.69 13.27 3.75
C ILE A 78 3.83 13.40 2.22
N TYR A 79 2.95 12.75 1.44
CA TYR A 79 2.93 12.81 -0.02
C TYR A 79 2.01 13.90 -0.59
N LEU A 80 1.20 14.58 0.24
CA LEU A 80 0.30 15.64 -0.18
C LEU A 80 0.86 16.99 0.24
N ARG A 81 1.39 17.74 -0.72
CA ARG A 81 1.95 19.08 -0.48
C ARG A 81 0.89 20.13 -0.14
N ASP A 82 -0.31 19.95 -0.66
CA ASP A 82 -1.43 20.87 -0.45
C ASP A 82 -2.58 20.17 0.27
N GLN A 83 -2.55 20.25 1.59
CA GLN A 83 -3.60 19.69 2.44
C GLN A 83 -4.85 20.57 2.49
N ASN A 84 -4.76 21.82 2.06
CA ASN A 84 -5.85 22.80 2.17
C ASN A 84 -6.98 22.53 1.16
N ASN A 85 -6.65 21.83 0.06
CA ASN A 85 -7.61 21.47 -0.97
C ASN A 85 -8.29 20.12 -0.77
N LEU A 86 -8.00 19.40 0.33
CA LEU A 86 -8.73 18.18 0.65
C LEU A 86 -10.12 18.50 1.19
N PRO A 87 -11.17 17.78 0.73
CA PRO A 87 -12.48 17.85 1.35
C PRO A 87 -12.38 17.57 2.86
N ASP A 88 -13.17 18.25 3.66
CA ASP A 88 -13.16 18.08 5.13
C ASP A 88 -13.30 16.62 5.56
N LEU A 89 -14.10 15.83 4.83
CA LEU A 89 -14.29 14.41 5.07
C LEU A 89 -12.97 13.59 4.99
N LEU A 90 -12.01 14.02 4.18
CA LEU A 90 -10.74 13.32 3.95
C LEU A 90 -9.54 14.05 4.57
N ASN A 91 -9.79 15.13 5.30
CA ASN A 91 -8.75 15.97 5.88
C ASN A 91 -8.50 15.58 7.35
N PRO A 92 -7.31 15.08 7.72
CA PRO A 92 -7.02 14.69 9.10
C PRO A 92 -7.08 15.87 10.07
N SER A 93 -6.76 17.09 9.65
CA SER A 93 -6.89 18.29 10.50
C SER A 93 -8.34 18.62 10.86
N LYS A 94 -9.30 18.10 10.09
CA LYS A 94 -10.75 18.19 10.32
C LYS A 94 -11.34 16.92 10.94
N LYS A 95 -10.49 16.00 11.44
CA LYS A 95 -10.88 14.69 11.95
C LYS A 95 -11.64 13.84 10.93
N GLY A 96 -11.27 14.00 9.66
CA GLY A 96 -11.88 13.28 8.55
C GLY A 96 -11.52 11.79 8.51
N LEU A 97 -12.21 11.06 7.65
CA LEU A 97 -11.89 9.67 7.34
C LEU A 97 -10.52 9.56 6.69
N SER A 98 -9.91 8.39 6.79
CA SER A 98 -8.65 8.12 6.08
C SER A 98 -8.84 8.30 4.58
N ASN A 99 -7.89 8.96 3.95
CA ASN A 99 -7.86 9.07 2.50
C ASN A 99 -7.10 7.89 1.88
N LEU A 100 -7.32 7.70 0.57
CA LEU A 100 -6.69 6.62 -0.19
C LEU A 100 -5.15 6.71 -0.17
N SER A 101 -4.59 7.93 -0.14
CA SER A 101 -3.14 8.15 -0.09
C SER A 101 -2.52 7.57 1.17
N PHE A 102 -3.17 7.70 2.33
CA PHE A 102 -2.73 7.08 3.57
C PHE A 102 -2.82 5.55 3.50
N LEU A 103 -3.97 5.01 3.06
CA LEU A 103 -4.18 3.56 3.01
C LEU A 103 -3.19 2.87 2.05
N LEU A 104 -3.00 3.42 0.85
CA LEU A 104 -1.98 2.92 -0.10
C LEU A 104 -0.56 3.17 0.43
N GLY A 105 -0.34 4.26 1.17
CA GLY A 105 0.91 4.53 1.86
C GLY A 105 1.28 3.43 2.85
N CYS A 106 0.33 2.93 3.65
CA CYS A 106 0.56 1.82 4.58
C CYS A 106 1.12 0.58 3.87
N SER A 107 0.63 0.24 2.68
CA SER A 107 1.14 -0.89 1.92
C SER A 107 2.56 -0.69 1.41
N ASN A 108 2.89 0.51 0.93
CA ASN A 108 4.25 0.86 0.50
C ASN A 108 5.24 0.81 1.67
N TRP A 109 4.85 1.33 2.83
CA TRP A 109 5.68 1.30 4.04
C TRP A 109 5.88 -0.12 4.55
N ALA A 110 4.82 -0.95 4.59
CA ALA A 110 4.93 -2.36 4.98
C ALA A 110 5.88 -3.14 4.05
N LEU A 111 5.78 -2.92 2.74
CA LEU A 111 6.68 -3.53 1.76
C LEU A 111 8.14 -3.08 1.99
N ALA A 112 8.38 -1.77 2.09
CA ALA A 112 9.72 -1.21 2.26
C ALA A 112 10.36 -1.57 3.61
N SER A 113 9.54 -1.76 4.66
CA SER A 113 10.01 -2.20 5.97
C SER A 113 10.28 -3.70 6.03
N SER A 114 9.57 -4.52 5.24
CA SER A 114 9.79 -5.97 5.20
C SER A 114 11.15 -6.35 4.63
N ALA A 115 11.64 -5.61 3.63
CA ALA A 115 13.00 -5.72 3.11
C ALA A 115 13.45 -4.35 2.57
N TYR A 116 14.67 -3.95 2.94
CA TYR A 116 15.23 -2.67 2.51
C TYR A 116 15.52 -2.66 1.00
N MET A 117 14.90 -1.75 0.30
CA MET A 117 15.02 -1.56 -1.15
C MET A 117 15.34 -0.09 -1.45
N ASN A 118 16.45 0.18 -2.15
CA ASN A 118 16.77 1.53 -2.60
C ASN A 118 17.78 1.50 -3.76
N PRO A 119 17.40 1.96 -4.96
CA PRO A 119 16.04 2.37 -5.35
C PRO A 119 15.12 1.18 -5.64
N TRP A 120 13.82 1.42 -5.60
CA TRP A 120 12.80 0.47 -6.05
C TRP A 120 11.73 1.19 -6.88
N ILE A 121 11.00 0.44 -7.68
CA ILE A 121 9.98 1.01 -8.57
C ILE A 121 8.65 0.33 -8.29
N HIS A 122 7.68 1.13 -7.88
CA HIS A 122 6.28 0.72 -7.80
C HIS A 122 5.69 0.70 -9.21
N LEU A 123 5.19 -0.44 -9.66
CA LEU A 123 4.66 -0.60 -11.01
C LEU A 123 3.15 -0.57 -11.08
N GLN A 124 2.51 -1.33 -10.21
CA GLN A 124 1.07 -1.51 -10.25
C GLN A 124 0.50 -1.72 -8.85
N THR A 125 -0.68 -1.16 -8.63
CA THR A 125 -1.50 -1.44 -7.45
C THR A 125 -2.90 -1.83 -7.88
N THR A 126 -3.44 -2.88 -7.28
CA THR A 126 -4.86 -3.20 -7.32
C THR A 126 -5.39 -3.23 -5.89
N SER A 127 -6.55 -2.67 -5.63
CA SER A 127 -7.08 -2.62 -4.28
C SER A 127 -8.60 -2.78 -4.23
N GLN A 128 -9.08 -3.32 -3.12
CA GLN A 128 -10.49 -3.43 -2.80
C GLN A 128 -10.75 -2.81 -1.43
N ASN A 129 -11.64 -1.83 -1.39
CA ASN A 129 -12.10 -1.21 -0.14
C ASN A 129 -13.31 -1.97 0.41
N TYR A 130 -13.34 -2.16 1.73
CA TYR A 130 -14.44 -2.78 2.45
C TYR A 130 -15.14 -1.79 3.38
N GLN A 131 -14.37 -0.89 4.00
CA GLN A 131 -14.92 0.09 4.92
C GLN A 131 -14.01 1.30 5.10
N ALA A 132 -14.56 2.36 5.67
CA ALA A 132 -13.81 3.55 6.01
C ALA A 132 -13.06 3.39 7.35
N LEU A 133 -11.96 4.10 7.49
CA LEU A 133 -11.21 4.23 8.75
C LEU A 133 -11.45 5.64 9.32
N SER A 134 -11.93 5.71 10.55
CA SER A 134 -12.20 6.97 11.24
C SER A 134 -10.91 7.64 11.74
N PHE A 135 -11.00 8.93 12.02
CA PHE A 135 -9.92 9.66 12.67
C PHE A 135 -9.53 9.03 14.02
N ASN A 136 -8.25 9.15 14.37
CA ASN A 136 -7.68 8.65 15.62
C ASN A 136 -7.75 7.11 15.75
N SER A 137 -7.48 6.41 14.65
CA SER A 137 -7.51 4.95 14.60
C SER A 137 -6.19 4.37 14.10
N SER A 138 -5.81 3.22 14.67
CA SER A 138 -4.67 2.43 14.24
C SER A 138 -5.07 1.37 13.20
N VAL A 139 -4.14 1.10 12.29
CA VAL A 139 -4.25 0.12 11.20
C VAL A 139 -3.15 -0.92 11.36
N ILE A 140 -3.51 -2.20 11.31
CA ILE A 140 -2.57 -3.31 11.18
C ILE A 140 -2.47 -3.65 9.69
N ALA A 141 -1.27 -3.60 9.14
CA ALA A 141 -0.96 -4.02 7.78
C ALA A 141 -0.26 -5.38 7.83
N GLU A 142 -0.96 -6.43 7.40
CA GLU A 142 -0.39 -7.76 7.20
C GLU A 142 0.05 -7.90 5.73
N ILE A 143 1.28 -8.33 5.53
CA ILE A 143 1.86 -8.49 4.19
C ILE A 143 2.19 -9.95 3.90
N GLN A 144 1.96 -10.37 2.66
CA GLN A 144 2.27 -11.71 2.16
C GLN A 144 2.95 -11.61 0.81
N VAL A 145 4.05 -12.34 0.63
CA VAL A 145 4.74 -12.42 -0.67
C VAL A 145 4.05 -13.48 -1.52
N ASN A 146 3.51 -13.08 -2.67
CA ASN A 146 2.86 -13.95 -3.64
C ASN A 146 3.88 -14.57 -4.60
N GLU A 147 4.69 -13.70 -5.22
CA GLU A 147 5.64 -14.14 -6.23
C GLU A 147 6.94 -13.33 -6.20
N VAL A 148 8.04 -14.00 -6.55
CA VAL A 148 9.36 -13.39 -6.73
C VAL A 148 9.92 -13.89 -8.05
N PHE A 149 10.12 -13.01 -9.01
CA PHE A 149 10.54 -13.42 -10.35
C PHE A 149 11.49 -12.41 -10.99
N GLU A 150 12.10 -12.81 -12.11
CA GLU A 150 12.93 -11.96 -12.94
C GLU A 150 12.31 -11.81 -14.33
N LYS A 151 12.34 -10.60 -14.86
CA LYS A 151 11.90 -10.30 -16.23
C LYS A 151 12.75 -9.19 -16.83
N LYS A 152 13.34 -9.44 -18.00
CA LYS A 152 14.20 -8.49 -18.74
C LYS A 152 15.37 -7.97 -17.90
N GLY A 153 15.89 -8.80 -16.98
CA GLY A 153 17.00 -8.45 -16.08
C GLY A 153 16.62 -7.58 -14.88
N HIS A 154 15.33 -7.28 -14.66
CA HIS A 154 14.82 -6.68 -13.44
C HIS A 154 14.30 -7.77 -12.52
N GLU A 155 14.50 -7.59 -11.21
CA GLU A 155 13.95 -8.50 -10.19
C GLU A 155 12.69 -7.90 -9.55
N PHE A 156 11.62 -8.70 -9.52
CA PHE A 156 10.28 -8.30 -9.12
C PHE A 156 9.84 -9.00 -7.85
N VAL A 157 9.00 -8.33 -7.09
CA VAL A 157 8.21 -8.92 -6.01
C VAL A 157 6.76 -8.51 -6.18
N ASP A 158 5.86 -9.48 -6.03
CA ASP A 158 4.42 -9.33 -5.95
C ASP A 158 3.98 -9.66 -4.52
N VAL A 159 3.23 -8.76 -3.91
CA VAL A 159 2.76 -8.91 -2.52
C VAL A 159 1.31 -8.53 -2.37
N ASP A 160 0.61 -9.19 -1.46
CA ASP A 160 -0.66 -8.74 -0.93
C ASP A 160 -0.46 -8.08 0.43
N VAL A 161 -1.13 -6.95 0.64
CA VAL A 161 -1.19 -6.26 1.91
C VAL A 161 -2.64 -6.08 2.31
N ASN A 162 -3.01 -6.66 3.45
CA ASN A 162 -4.34 -6.51 4.02
C ASN A 162 -4.30 -5.55 5.19
N LEU A 163 -5.15 -4.53 5.16
CA LEU A 163 -5.26 -3.53 6.20
C LEU A 163 -6.47 -3.84 7.09
N PHE A 164 -6.22 -3.90 8.39
CA PHE A 164 -7.25 -4.18 9.40
C PHE A 164 -7.31 -3.05 10.41
N LYS A 165 -8.51 -2.75 10.92
CA LYS A 165 -8.63 -1.91 12.12
C LYS A 165 -7.97 -2.61 13.29
N GLN A 166 -7.18 -1.88 14.06
CA GLN A 166 -6.55 -2.44 15.26
C GLN A 166 -7.58 -2.79 16.33
N GLU A 167 -8.67 -2.02 16.42
CA GLU A 167 -9.71 -2.14 17.44
C GLU A 167 -10.50 -3.45 17.35
N ASP A 168 -11.12 -3.72 16.20
CA ASP A 168 -12.06 -4.85 16.00
C ASP A 168 -11.55 -5.90 15.00
N LYS A 169 -10.35 -5.71 14.46
CA LYS A 169 -9.71 -6.58 13.46
C LYS A 169 -10.51 -6.73 12.16
N SER A 170 -11.46 -5.84 11.91
CA SER A 170 -12.20 -5.84 10.63
C SER A 170 -11.33 -5.33 9.49
N CYS A 171 -11.47 -5.95 8.30
CA CYS A 171 -10.70 -5.56 7.13
C CYS A 171 -11.17 -4.20 6.58
N ILE A 172 -10.21 -3.29 6.36
CA ILE A 172 -10.45 -1.98 5.74
C ILE A 172 -10.26 -2.07 4.23
N MET A 173 -9.16 -2.70 3.80
CA MET A 173 -8.73 -2.71 2.42
C MET A 173 -7.79 -3.89 2.15
N THR A 174 -7.91 -4.49 0.99
CA THR A 174 -6.88 -5.39 0.44
C THR A 174 -6.16 -4.69 -0.69
N ILE A 175 -4.85 -4.89 -0.78
CA ILE A 175 -3.98 -4.21 -1.75
C ILE A 175 -3.02 -5.24 -2.31
N ASN A 176 -3.00 -5.41 -3.64
CA ASN A 176 -1.93 -6.13 -4.31
C ASN A 176 -0.95 -5.13 -4.90
N LEU A 177 0.34 -5.34 -4.65
CA LEU A 177 1.44 -4.51 -5.12
C LEU A 177 2.41 -5.31 -5.98
N LEU A 178 2.68 -4.81 -7.19
CA LEU A 178 3.77 -5.30 -8.02
C LEU A 178 4.88 -4.26 -8.06
N SER A 179 6.10 -4.68 -7.70
CA SER A 179 7.26 -3.79 -7.60
C SER A 179 8.53 -4.41 -8.17
N ILE A 180 9.42 -3.57 -8.72
CA ILE A 180 10.80 -3.93 -9.03
C ILE A 180 11.64 -3.56 -7.80
N TYR A 181 12.22 -4.55 -7.14
CA TYR A 181 13.10 -4.31 -6.00
C TYR A 181 14.58 -4.22 -6.40
N LYS A 182 14.91 -4.64 -7.63
CA LYS A 182 16.24 -4.47 -8.20
C LYS A 182 16.15 -4.17 -9.69
N VAL A 183 16.63 -3.01 -10.06
CA VAL A 183 16.68 -2.57 -11.47
C VAL A 183 17.87 -3.19 -12.16
N ARG A 184 17.72 -3.62 -13.41
CA ARG A 184 18.80 -4.11 -14.25
C ARG A 184 19.97 -3.14 -14.29
N GLY A 185 21.19 -3.64 -14.02
CA GLY A 185 22.42 -2.84 -14.04
C GLY A 185 22.62 -1.95 -12.80
N SER A 186 21.71 -1.97 -11.81
CA SER A 186 21.99 -1.34 -10.52
C SER A 186 23.01 -2.17 -9.76
N SER A 187 24.12 -1.54 -9.34
CA SER A 187 25.02 -2.11 -8.33
C SER A 187 24.29 -2.14 -6.99
N ASN A 188 24.29 -3.28 -6.36
CA ASN A 188 23.79 -3.42 -4.98
C ASN A 188 24.74 -2.78 -3.99
#